data_e0678487984493286425a69cf0bc6d49
#
_entry.id   e0678487984493286425a69cf0bc6d49
#
_cell.length_a   1.000
_cell.length_b   1.000
_cell.length_c   1.000
_cell.angle_alpha   90.00
_cell.angle_beta   90.00
_cell.angle_gamma   90.00
#
_symmetry.space_group_name_H-M   'P 1'
#
loop_
_entity.id
_entity.type
_entity.pdbx_description
1 polymer ?
#
loop_
_entity_poly.entity_id
_entity_poly.type
_entity_poly.pdbx_seq_one_letter_code
_entity_poly.pdbx_strand_id
1 'polypeptide(L)'
;MARVKGAMMTRKRRNKTLKLAKGYWGNKSRHFKMANEQVMKSLTYAYVGRRRKKRDFRSLWITRISAACKLNGMNYSTFMHGLKVAGIQINRKMLSEMAINDAVAFTALCDIAKKA
;
A
#
# COMPACT_ATOMS: atom_id res chain seq x y z
N MET A 1 -3.34 30.31 48.66
CA MET A 1 -3.35 29.81 47.26
C MET A 1 -3.99 28.44 47.18
N ALA A 2 -4.97 28.26 46.26
CA ALA A 2 -5.56 26.97 46.07
C ALA A 2 -4.55 26.01 45.36
N ARG A 3 -4.37 24.79 45.91
CA ARG A 3 -3.46 23.79 45.36
C ARG A 3 -4.07 23.25 44.05
N VAL A 4 -3.37 23.35 42.92
CA VAL A 4 -3.80 22.78 41.65
C VAL A 4 -3.73 21.26 41.74
N LYS A 5 -4.87 20.56 41.57
CA LYS A 5 -4.94 19.12 41.53
C LYS A 5 -4.99 18.67 40.06
N GLY A 6 -3.89 18.07 39.56
CA GLY A 6 -3.78 17.63 38.16
C GLY A 6 -4.52 16.34 37.79
N ALA A 7 -5.26 15.72 38.72
CA ALA A 7 -5.84 14.38 38.55
C ALA A 7 -6.79 14.27 37.34
N MET A 8 -7.70 15.20 37.15
CA MET A 8 -8.65 15.19 36.04
C MET A 8 -7.95 15.36 34.68
N MET A 9 -7.01 16.30 34.58
CA MET A 9 -6.25 16.57 33.36
C MET A 9 -5.38 15.37 32.98
N THR A 10 -4.72 14.77 33.97
CA THR A 10 -3.93 13.55 33.77
C THR A 10 -4.81 12.39 33.28
N ARG A 11 -5.98 12.18 33.89
CA ARG A 11 -6.93 11.15 33.49
C ARG A 11 -7.43 11.35 32.04
N LYS A 12 -7.79 12.59 31.69
CA LYS A 12 -8.23 12.95 30.34
C LYS A 12 -7.16 12.66 29.29
N ARG A 13 -5.91 13.04 29.57
CA ARG A 13 -4.76 12.79 28.68
C ARG A 13 -4.49 11.29 28.51
N ARG A 14 -4.50 10.51 29.61
CA ARG A 14 -4.29 9.06 29.58
C ARG A 14 -5.42 8.35 28.82
N ASN A 15 -6.68 8.74 29.05
CA ASN A 15 -7.82 8.19 28.35
C ASN A 15 -7.76 8.41 26.83
N LYS A 16 -7.21 9.53 26.37
CA LYS A 16 -6.98 9.79 24.94
C LYS A 16 -6.07 8.72 24.33
N THR A 17 -4.97 8.40 24.97
CA THR A 17 -4.04 7.36 24.51
C THR A 17 -4.67 5.95 24.58
N LEU A 18 -5.38 5.64 25.66
CA LEU A 18 -6.06 4.34 25.79
C LEU A 18 -7.18 4.15 24.76
N LYS A 19 -7.86 5.22 24.34
CA LYS A 19 -8.83 5.15 23.23
C LYS A 19 -8.17 4.74 21.91
N LEU A 20 -6.98 5.26 21.62
CA LEU A 20 -6.20 4.88 20.42
C LEU A 20 -5.68 3.44 20.49
N ALA A 21 -5.45 2.92 21.70
CA ALA A 21 -4.97 1.56 21.94
C ALA A 21 -6.08 0.51 22.04
N LYS A 22 -7.35 0.87 21.84
CA LYS A 22 -8.46 -0.10 21.86
C LYS A 22 -8.24 -1.21 20.85
N GLY A 23 -8.46 -2.46 21.28
CA GLY A 23 -8.26 -3.64 20.45
C GLY A 23 -6.83 -4.18 20.42
N TYR A 24 -5.88 -3.54 21.07
CA TYR A 24 -4.52 -4.06 21.19
C TYR A 24 -4.45 -5.25 22.14
N TRP A 25 -3.54 -6.15 21.89
CA TRP A 25 -3.37 -7.39 22.62
C TRP A 25 -3.02 -7.17 24.09
N GLY A 26 -3.74 -7.85 24.99
CA GLY A 26 -3.45 -7.91 26.43
C GLY A 26 -3.38 -6.52 27.09
N ASN A 27 -2.36 -6.32 27.90
CA ASN A 27 -2.15 -5.08 28.66
C ASN A 27 -1.82 -3.86 27.80
N LYS A 28 -1.47 -4.03 26.55
CA LYS A 28 -1.24 -2.92 25.60
C LYS A 28 -2.51 -2.11 25.31
N SER A 29 -3.69 -2.65 25.59
CA SER A 29 -4.97 -1.92 25.49
C SER A 29 -5.44 -1.31 26.80
N ARG A 30 -4.89 -1.73 27.96
CA ARG A 30 -5.42 -1.40 29.29
C ARG A 30 -4.46 -0.56 30.14
N HIS A 31 -3.18 -0.89 30.14
CA HIS A 31 -2.14 -0.20 30.92
C HIS A 31 -1.57 0.98 30.13
N PHE A 32 -1.68 2.20 30.69
CA PHE A 32 -1.29 3.43 30.00
C PHE A 32 0.16 3.39 29.49
N LYS A 33 1.12 2.94 30.31
CA LYS A 33 2.53 2.91 29.92
C LYS A 33 2.74 2.04 28.66
N MET A 34 2.24 0.82 28.71
CA MET A 34 2.32 -0.14 27.59
C MET A 34 1.53 0.35 26.36
N ALA A 35 0.35 0.90 26.58
CA ALA A 35 -0.49 1.45 25.53
C ALA A 35 0.18 2.62 24.82
N ASN A 36 0.81 3.52 25.55
CA ASN A 36 1.47 4.69 24.98
C ASN A 36 2.65 4.31 24.09
N GLU A 37 3.50 3.38 24.51
CA GLU A 37 4.61 2.86 23.71
C GLU A 37 4.09 2.21 22.42
N GLN A 38 3.04 1.39 22.54
CA GLN A 38 2.46 0.69 21.39
C GLN A 38 1.77 1.64 20.41
N VAL A 39 1.08 2.69 20.90
CA VAL A 39 0.46 3.71 20.05
C VAL A 39 1.50 4.49 19.27
N MET A 40 2.59 4.91 19.91
CA MET A 40 3.69 5.59 19.21
C MET A 40 4.25 4.74 18.08
N LYS A 41 4.50 3.44 18.35
CA LYS A 41 4.99 2.48 17.35
C LYS A 41 3.99 2.28 16.22
N SER A 42 2.71 2.14 16.55
CA SER A 42 1.62 1.97 15.59
C SER A 42 1.50 3.16 14.63
N LEU A 43 1.58 4.38 15.14
CA LEU A 43 1.53 5.59 14.32
C LEU A 43 2.74 5.71 13.38
N THR A 44 3.93 5.33 13.87
CA THR A 44 5.15 5.27 13.04
C THR A 44 4.99 4.25 11.92
N TYR A 45 4.51 3.04 12.23
CA TYR A 45 4.29 2.02 11.21
C TYR A 45 3.17 2.39 10.23
N ALA A 46 2.12 3.05 10.69
CA ALA A 46 1.08 3.56 9.81
C ALA A 46 1.64 4.59 8.80
N TYR A 47 2.51 5.49 9.26
CA TYR A 47 3.20 6.44 8.36
C TYR A 47 4.07 5.71 7.33
N VAL A 48 4.92 4.78 7.78
CA VAL A 48 5.78 3.98 6.89
C VAL A 48 4.93 3.15 5.92
N GLY A 49 3.85 2.52 6.39
CA GLY A 49 2.93 1.73 5.56
C GLY A 49 2.28 2.55 4.45
N ARG A 50 1.80 3.77 4.77
CA ARG A 50 1.26 4.67 3.73
C ARG A 50 2.31 5.06 2.68
N ARG A 51 3.57 5.24 3.06
CA ARG A 51 4.68 5.51 2.13
C ARG A 51 5.02 4.30 1.26
N ARG A 52 5.02 3.11 1.85
CA ARG A 52 5.31 1.85 1.14
C ARG A 52 4.21 1.43 0.18
N LYS A 53 2.96 1.74 0.48
CA LYS A 53 1.78 1.33 -0.30
C LYS A 53 1.96 1.54 -1.81
N LYS A 54 2.53 2.66 -2.24
CA LYS A 54 2.80 2.95 -3.66
C LYS A 54 3.76 1.94 -4.29
N ARG A 55 4.79 1.54 -3.57
CA ARG A 55 5.80 0.57 -4.03
C ARG A 55 5.21 -0.83 -4.09
N ASP A 56 4.43 -1.21 -3.08
CA ASP A 56 3.81 -2.53 -2.98
C ASP A 56 2.80 -2.74 -4.11
N PHE A 57 1.93 -1.77 -4.35
CA PHE A 57 0.99 -1.84 -5.48
C PHE A 57 1.70 -1.84 -6.84
N ARG A 58 2.74 -1.05 -7.02
CA ARG A 58 3.51 -1.06 -8.26
C ARG A 58 4.15 -2.42 -8.52
N SER A 59 4.72 -3.04 -7.49
CA SER A 59 5.28 -4.40 -7.57
C SER A 59 4.21 -5.42 -7.97
N LEU A 60 3.02 -5.35 -7.36
CA LEU A 60 1.89 -6.21 -7.69
C LEU A 60 1.46 -6.05 -9.16
N TRP A 61 1.34 -4.82 -9.65
CA TRP A 61 0.98 -4.58 -11.07
C TRP A 61 2.02 -5.15 -12.01
N ILE A 62 3.31 -4.97 -11.73
CA ILE A 62 4.40 -5.53 -12.53
C ILE A 62 4.34 -7.05 -12.57
N THR A 63 4.06 -7.70 -11.44
CA THR A 63 3.91 -9.16 -11.36
C THR A 63 2.75 -9.64 -12.23
N ARG A 64 1.60 -8.99 -12.18
CA ARG A 64 0.42 -9.34 -12.99
C ARG A 64 0.66 -9.15 -14.49
N ILE A 65 1.24 -8.01 -14.88
CA ILE A 65 1.62 -7.74 -16.27
C ILE A 65 2.63 -8.78 -16.77
N SER A 66 3.65 -9.09 -15.95
CA SER A 66 4.67 -10.08 -16.30
C SER A 66 4.09 -11.47 -16.54
N ALA A 67 3.12 -11.89 -15.71
CA ALA A 67 2.42 -13.15 -15.88
C ALA A 67 1.64 -13.17 -17.20
N ALA A 68 0.87 -12.13 -17.51
CA ALA A 68 0.12 -12.01 -18.76
C ALA A 68 1.02 -11.92 -19.99
N CYS A 69 2.16 -11.23 -19.90
CA CYS A 69 3.17 -11.21 -20.97
C CYS A 69 3.73 -12.60 -21.25
N LYS A 70 4.02 -13.39 -20.22
CA LYS A 70 4.52 -14.77 -20.39
C LYS A 70 3.52 -15.66 -21.10
N LEU A 71 2.23 -15.52 -20.80
CA LEU A 71 1.17 -16.25 -21.53
C LEU A 71 1.14 -15.90 -23.02
N ASN A 72 1.52 -14.67 -23.37
CA ASN A 72 1.62 -14.19 -24.76
C ASN A 72 3.04 -14.38 -25.37
N GLY A 73 3.92 -15.15 -24.72
CA GLY A 73 5.27 -15.45 -25.21
C GLY A 73 6.24 -14.25 -25.21
N MET A 74 6.03 -13.29 -24.31
CA MET A 74 6.88 -12.09 -24.16
C MET A 74 7.41 -11.93 -22.73
N ASN A 75 8.49 -11.15 -22.60
CA ASN A 75 8.98 -10.68 -21.30
C ASN A 75 8.42 -9.30 -20.98
N TYR A 76 8.29 -8.97 -19.70
CA TYR A 76 7.84 -7.66 -19.22
C TYR A 76 8.65 -6.50 -19.81
N SER A 77 9.98 -6.63 -19.87
CA SER A 77 10.87 -5.58 -20.35
C SER A 77 10.69 -5.31 -21.85
N THR A 78 10.57 -6.37 -22.67
CA THR A 78 10.33 -6.27 -24.10
C THR A 78 8.95 -5.66 -24.38
N PHE A 79 7.94 -6.09 -23.64
CA PHE A 79 6.58 -5.52 -23.72
C PHE A 79 6.56 -4.02 -23.44
N MET A 80 7.15 -3.58 -22.32
CA MET A 80 7.21 -2.17 -21.96
C MET A 80 8.04 -1.33 -22.93
N HIS A 81 9.08 -1.92 -23.52
CA HIS A 81 9.86 -1.26 -24.55
C HIS A 81 9.06 -1.10 -25.84
N GLY A 82 8.42 -2.16 -26.31
CA GLY A 82 7.57 -2.13 -27.51
C GLY A 82 6.44 -1.12 -27.39
N LEU A 83 5.73 -1.04 -26.25
CA LEU A 83 4.72 -0.01 -26.03
C LEU A 83 5.30 1.41 -26.10
N LYS A 84 6.51 1.61 -25.58
CA LYS A 84 7.18 2.91 -25.63
C LYS A 84 7.56 3.30 -27.08
N VAL A 85 8.07 2.37 -27.87
CA VAL A 85 8.39 2.58 -29.28
C VAL A 85 7.13 2.85 -30.10
N ALA A 86 6.04 2.13 -29.82
CA ALA A 86 4.73 2.36 -30.44
C ALA A 86 4.03 3.65 -29.99
N GLY A 87 4.63 4.42 -29.06
CA GLY A 87 4.06 5.68 -28.56
C GLY A 87 2.87 5.52 -27.61
N ILE A 88 2.59 4.29 -27.13
CA ILE A 88 1.46 3.99 -26.28
C ILE A 88 1.80 4.31 -24.82
N GLN A 89 1.12 5.31 -24.24
CA GLN A 89 1.31 5.78 -22.88
C GLN A 89 0.19 5.30 -21.95
N ILE A 90 0.23 4.03 -21.55
CA ILE A 90 -0.70 3.47 -20.57
C ILE A 90 0.05 3.20 -19.26
N ASN A 91 -0.55 3.60 -18.13
CA ASN A 91 0.07 3.35 -16.83
C ASN A 91 -0.04 1.87 -16.41
N ARG A 92 0.86 1.43 -15.51
CA ARG A 92 0.93 0.03 -15.07
C ARG A 92 -0.32 -0.46 -14.35
N LYS A 93 -1.07 0.43 -13.69
CA LYS A 93 -2.34 0.09 -13.05
C LYS A 93 -3.35 -0.35 -14.11
N MET A 94 -3.54 0.45 -15.15
CA MET A 94 -4.47 0.14 -16.25
C MET A 94 -4.06 -1.14 -16.98
N LEU A 95 -2.77 -1.30 -17.30
CA LEU A 95 -2.26 -2.53 -17.92
C LEU A 95 -2.51 -3.77 -17.06
N SER A 96 -2.37 -3.64 -15.74
CA SER A 96 -2.65 -4.73 -14.79
C SER A 96 -4.14 -5.07 -14.71
N GLU A 97 -5.03 -4.08 -14.81
CA GLU A 97 -6.47 -4.31 -14.86
C GLU A 97 -6.90 -4.96 -16.17
N MET A 98 -6.37 -4.50 -17.31
CA MET A 98 -6.60 -5.13 -18.62
C MET A 98 -6.12 -6.57 -18.64
N ALA A 99 -4.97 -6.87 -18.06
CA ALA A 99 -4.42 -8.21 -17.97
C ALA A 99 -5.33 -9.20 -17.22
N ILE A 100 -6.21 -8.72 -16.33
CA ILE A 100 -7.13 -9.55 -15.54
C ILE A 100 -8.52 -9.60 -16.19
N ASN A 101 -9.05 -8.43 -16.54
CA ASN A 101 -10.45 -8.26 -16.91
C ASN A 101 -10.68 -8.35 -18.43
N ASP A 102 -9.66 -8.01 -19.23
CA ASP A 102 -9.74 -7.96 -20.69
C ASP A 102 -8.46 -8.53 -21.33
N ALA A 103 -8.36 -9.85 -21.29
CA ALA A 103 -7.23 -10.59 -21.87
C ALA A 103 -7.10 -10.36 -23.38
N VAL A 104 -8.21 -10.13 -24.09
CA VAL A 104 -8.22 -9.91 -25.56
C VAL A 104 -7.54 -8.59 -25.90
N ALA A 105 -7.93 -7.49 -25.22
CA ALA A 105 -7.30 -6.19 -25.40
C ALA A 105 -5.82 -6.20 -24.99
N PHE A 106 -5.47 -6.95 -23.93
CA PHE A 106 -4.07 -7.10 -23.51
C PHE A 106 -3.24 -7.85 -24.55
N THR A 107 -3.79 -8.92 -25.19
CA THR A 107 -3.12 -9.65 -26.27
C THR A 107 -2.88 -8.76 -27.48
N ALA A 108 -3.85 -7.93 -27.86
CA ALA A 108 -3.68 -6.95 -28.94
C ALA A 108 -2.52 -5.96 -28.66
N LEU A 109 -2.37 -5.51 -27.40
CA LEU A 109 -1.23 -4.68 -27.00
C LEU A 109 0.10 -5.44 -27.09
N CYS A 110 0.12 -6.74 -26.76
CA CYS A 110 1.30 -7.58 -26.92
C CYS A 110 1.69 -7.71 -28.39
N ASP A 111 0.74 -7.86 -29.29
CA ASP A 111 1.01 -7.98 -30.73
C ASP A 111 1.54 -6.67 -31.33
N ILE A 112 1.04 -5.52 -30.88
CA ILE A 112 1.61 -4.23 -31.24
C ILE A 112 3.04 -4.11 -30.72
N ALA A 113 3.29 -4.48 -29.48
CA ALA A 113 4.61 -4.42 -28.87
C ALA A 113 5.65 -5.37 -29.49
N LYS A 114 5.20 -6.48 -30.11
CA LYS A 114 6.06 -7.41 -30.89
C LYS A 114 6.47 -6.86 -32.24
N LYS A 115 5.65 -5.98 -32.83
CA LYS A 115 5.89 -5.39 -34.15
C LYS A 115 6.72 -4.10 -34.10
N ALA A 116 6.82 -3.50 -32.90
CA ALA A 116 7.58 -2.29 -32.66
C ALA A 116 9.04 -2.57 -32.35
#